data_bdefcc06c98e680e9e87fbe5f44ca10d
#
_entry.id   bdefcc06c98e680e9e87fbe5f44ca10d
#
_cell.length_a   1.000
_cell.length_b   1.000
_cell.length_c   1.000
_cell.angle_alpha   90.00
_cell.angle_beta   90.00
_cell.angle_gamma   90.00
#
_symmetry.space_group_name_H-M   'P 1'
#
loop_
_entity.id
_entity.type
_entity.pdbx_description
1 polymer ?
#
loop_
_entity_poly.entity_id
_entity_poly.type
_entity_poly.pdbx_seq_one_letter_code
_entity_poly.pdbx_strand_id
1 'polypeptide(L)'
;MEPQRVLQTPEPQLRRTVLVVDDDEATCRLLADWIGYLGFDVATAHSANAALTLMRTHPADVAFCDIVMPGKDGIWLIDQLRHHFPETAVVIATGLTRMDPSVTLSPRVAAYLVKPFDFEDVSSALGSAFDALAVRYRH
;
A
#
# COMPACT_ATOMS: atom_id res chain seq x y z
N MET A 1 -18.57 1.67 -36.65
CA MET A 1 -17.96 1.74 -36.30
C MET A 1 -17.67 1.79 -35.46
N GLU A 2 -17.47 1.72 -34.97
CA GLU A 2 -17.07 1.97 -34.17
C GLU A 2 -16.01 1.82 -33.92
N PRO A 3 -15.48 1.84 -33.97
CA PRO A 3 -14.33 1.66 -33.73
C PRO A 3 -13.82 2.20 -32.77
N GLN A 4 -14.19 2.89 -32.45
CA GLN A 4 -13.80 3.45 -31.53
C GLN A 4 -13.70 2.87 -30.42
N ARG A 5 -14.20 2.06 -30.17
CA ARG A 5 -14.13 1.55 -29.05
C ARG A 5 -12.97 1.22 -28.73
N VAL A 6 -12.38 0.94 -29.30
CA VAL A 6 -11.25 0.59 -29.17
C VAL A 6 -10.54 1.52 -28.57
N LEU A 7 -10.81 2.43 -28.75
CA LEU A 7 -10.20 3.32 -28.21
C LEU A 7 -10.14 3.27 -26.94
N GLN A 8 -10.85 2.64 -26.46
CA GLN A 8 -10.94 2.62 -25.18
C GLN A 8 -10.12 1.76 -24.65
N THR A 9 -9.23 1.32 -25.12
CA THR A 9 -8.46 0.54 -24.51
C THR A 9 -7.85 1.17 -23.62
N PRO A 10 -7.81 0.91 -22.76
CA PRO A 10 -7.44 1.36 -21.78
C PRO A 10 -6.34 1.50 -21.45
N GLU A 11 -6.27 1.91 -20.68
CA GLU A 11 -5.36 2.28 -19.98
C GLU A 11 -4.95 1.22 -19.20
N PRO A 12 -4.02 0.46 -19.53
CA PRO A 12 -3.56 -0.62 -18.77
C PRO A 12 -3.07 -0.17 -17.46
N GLN A 13 -2.68 1.05 -17.39
CA GLN A 13 -2.19 1.52 -16.14
C GLN A 13 -3.25 1.64 -15.12
N LEU A 14 -4.47 1.42 -15.47
CA LEU A 14 -5.51 1.48 -14.49
C LEU A 14 -5.49 0.27 -13.59
N ARG A 15 -4.66 -0.74 -13.87
CA ARG A 15 -4.52 -1.78 -12.90
C ARG A 15 -3.77 -1.23 -11.75
N ARG A 16 -4.38 -1.12 -10.66
CA ARG A 16 -3.78 -0.57 -9.46
C ARG A 16 -3.29 -1.70 -8.59
N THR A 17 -2.04 -1.57 -8.12
CA THR A 17 -1.40 -2.63 -7.38
C THR A 17 -1.13 -2.20 -5.94
N VAL A 18 -1.34 -3.12 -5.03
CA VAL A 18 -1.18 -2.89 -3.60
C VAL A 18 -0.27 -3.98 -3.05
N LEU A 19 0.72 -3.58 -2.27
CA LEU A 19 1.58 -4.52 -1.57
C LEU A 19 1.17 -4.52 -0.10
N VAL A 20 1.02 -5.70 0.48
CA VAL A 20 0.73 -5.84 1.90
C VAL A 20 1.94 -6.46 2.57
N VAL A 21 2.47 -5.80 3.59
CA VAL A 21 3.66 -6.25 4.32
C VAL A 21 3.32 -6.44 5.78
N ASP A 22 3.31 -7.68 6.23
CA ASP A 22 2.99 -8.02 7.61
C ASP A 22 3.56 -9.42 7.88
N ASP A 23 4.21 -9.63 9.00
CA ASP A 23 4.77 -10.93 9.29
C ASP A 23 3.69 -11.94 9.72
N ASP A 24 2.49 -11.48 10.02
CA ASP A 24 1.38 -12.37 10.35
C ASP A 24 0.67 -12.79 9.07
N GLU A 25 0.78 -14.08 8.77
CA GLU A 25 0.23 -14.60 7.54
C GLU A 25 -1.28 -14.44 7.43
N ALA A 26 -1.98 -14.59 8.55
CA ALA A 26 -3.44 -14.45 8.55
C ALA A 26 -3.85 -13.02 8.22
N THR A 27 -3.14 -12.04 8.76
CA THR A 27 -3.42 -10.64 8.47
C THR A 27 -3.17 -10.34 7.00
N CYS A 28 -2.07 -10.85 6.44
CA CYS A 28 -1.79 -10.66 5.02
C CYS A 28 -2.91 -11.24 4.16
N ARG A 29 -3.36 -12.44 4.50
CA ARG A 29 -4.40 -13.10 3.72
C ARG A 29 -5.72 -12.33 3.78
N LEU A 30 -6.07 -11.86 4.98
CA LEU A 30 -7.30 -11.10 5.16
C LEU A 30 -7.26 -9.81 4.35
N LEU A 31 -6.17 -9.07 4.46
CA LEU A 31 -6.02 -7.81 3.71
C LEU A 31 -6.02 -8.08 2.21
N ALA A 32 -5.33 -9.13 1.77
CA ALA A 32 -5.28 -9.45 0.34
C ALA A 32 -6.68 -9.77 -0.19
N ASP A 33 -7.48 -10.50 0.59
CA ASP A 33 -8.84 -10.83 0.18
C ASP A 33 -9.69 -9.59 0.07
N TRP A 34 -9.64 -8.73 1.07
CA TRP A 34 -10.43 -7.51 1.07
C TRP A 34 -10.02 -6.55 -0.05
N ILE A 35 -8.73 -6.36 -0.21
CA ILE A 35 -8.22 -5.44 -1.22
C ILE A 35 -8.49 -5.98 -2.61
N GLY A 36 -8.33 -7.29 -2.79
CA GLY A 36 -8.66 -7.94 -4.05
C GLY A 36 -10.15 -7.81 -4.38
N TYR A 37 -11.01 -7.93 -3.38
CA TYR A 37 -12.45 -7.76 -3.57
C TYR A 37 -12.77 -6.35 -4.06
N LEU A 38 -11.98 -5.36 -3.63
CA LEU A 38 -12.18 -3.98 -4.08
C LEU A 38 -11.65 -3.73 -5.50
N GLY A 39 -11.04 -4.71 -6.12
CA GLY A 39 -10.65 -4.61 -7.52
C GLY A 39 -9.19 -4.32 -7.77
N PHE A 40 -8.34 -4.42 -6.75
CA PHE A 40 -6.92 -4.16 -6.92
C PHE A 40 -6.13 -5.45 -7.05
N ASP A 41 -4.98 -5.37 -7.71
CA ASP A 41 -4.04 -6.49 -7.71
C ASP A 41 -3.24 -6.41 -6.42
N VAL A 42 -3.06 -7.53 -5.74
CA VAL A 42 -2.42 -7.55 -4.43
C VAL A 42 -1.25 -8.50 -4.42
N ALA A 43 -0.14 -8.05 -3.87
CA ALA A 43 0.99 -8.92 -3.55
C ALA A 43 1.22 -8.84 -2.04
N THR A 44 1.76 -9.89 -1.47
CA THR A 44 2.03 -9.93 -0.03
C THR A 44 3.49 -10.23 0.22
N ALA A 45 4.02 -9.68 1.30
CA ALA A 45 5.36 -9.98 1.77
C ALA A 45 5.33 -10.07 3.28
N HIS A 46 6.14 -10.96 3.85
CA HIS A 46 6.11 -11.19 5.28
C HIS A 46 7.33 -10.62 5.99
N SER A 47 8.12 -9.84 5.29
CA SER A 47 9.27 -9.15 5.88
C SER A 47 9.60 -7.92 5.05
N ALA A 48 10.35 -7.00 5.64
CA ALA A 48 10.75 -5.80 4.93
C ALA A 48 11.65 -6.13 3.74
N ASN A 49 12.55 -7.09 3.89
CA ASN A 49 13.43 -7.46 2.77
C ASN A 49 12.64 -8.09 1.62
N ALA A 50 11.68 -8.95 1.94
CA ALA A 50 10.85 -9.56 0.91
C ALA A 50 10.03 -8.50 0.19
N ALA A 51 9.55 -7.50 0.93
CA ALA A 51 8.79 -6.41 0.34
C ALA A 51 9.64 -5.63 -0.67
N LEU A 52 10.88 -5.30 -0.31
CA LEU A 52 11.74 -4.58 -1.22
C LEU A 52 12.07 -5.39 -2.46
N THR A 53 12.26 -6.70 -2.31
CA THR A 53 12.51 -7.55 -3.45
C THR A 53 11.33 -7.51 -4.44
N LEU A 54 10.11 -7.57 -3.91
CA LEU A 54 8.93 -7.47 -4.76
C LEU A 54 8.83 -6.11 -5.41
N MET A 55 9.10 -5.05 -4.67
CA MET A 55 9.01 -3.70 -5.21
C MET A 55 9.97 -3.46 -6.35
N ARG A 56 11.14 -4.10 -6.32
CA ARG A 56 12.13 -3.91 -7.38
C ARG A 56 11.67 -4.49 -8.71
N THR A 57 10.85 -5.53 -8.69
CA THR A 57 10.37 -6.15 -9.91
C THR A 57 8.97 -5.67 -10.28
N HIS A 58 8.13 -5.42 -9.29
CA HIS A 58 6.75 -5.00 -9.53
C HIS A 58 6.39 -3.91 -8.53
N PRO A 59 6.77 -2.66 -8.81
CA PRO A 59 6.47 -1.56 -7.88
C PRO A 59 4.96 -1.42 -7.68
N ALA A 60 4.56 -1.31 -6.44
CA ALA A 60 3.16 -1.14 -6.10
C ALA A 60 2.81 0.35 -5.99
N ASP A 61 1.56 0.68 -6.25
CA ASP A 61 1.08 2.05 -6.09
C ASP A 61 0.90 2.38 -4.62
N VAL A 62 0.47 1.41 -3.84
CA VAL A 62 0.22 1.60 -2.40
C VAL A 62 0.83 0.42 -1.65
N ALA A 63 1.45 0.69 -0.52
CA ALA A 63 1.98 -0.35 0.36
C ALA A 63 1.35 -0.22 1.74
N PHE A 64 0.73 -1.32 2.21
CA PHE A 64 0.27 -1.42 3.59
C PHE A 64 1.39 -2.04 4.38
N CYS A 65 1.90 -1.36 5.38
CA CYS A 65 3.08 -1.81 6.12
C CYS A 65 2.81 -1.90 7.61
N ASP A 66 3.08 -3.05 8.20
CA ASP A 66 3.12 -3.16 9.64
C ASP A 66 4.43 -2.57 10.13
N ILE A 67 4.38 -1.89 11.25
CA ILE A 67 5.57 -1.28 11.83
C ILE A 67 6.39 -2.29 12.62
N VAL A 68 5.72 -3.20 13.29
CA VAL A 68 6.40 -4.15 14.18
C VAL A 68 6.57 -5.48 13.48
N MET A 69 7.78 -5.78 13.07
CA MET A 69 8.11 -7.05 12.43
C MET A 69 9.51 -7.47 12.86
N PRO A 70 9.78 -8.77 12.93
CA PRO A 70 11.12 -9.25 13.28
C PRO A 70 12.15 -8.78 12.23
N GLY A 71 13.37 -8.58 12.67
CA GLY A 71 14.44 -8.16 11.82
C GLY A 71 14.28 -6.69 11.46
N LYS A 72 14.40 -6.37 10.18
CA LYS A 72 14.18 -5.00 9.74
C LYS A 72 12.71 -4.72 9.76
N ASP A 73 12.33 -3.69 10.47
CA ASP A 73 10.92 -3.41 10.75
C ASP A 73 10.29 -2.50 9.69
N GLY A 74 9.03 -2.19 9.90
CA GLY A 74 8.27 -1.39 8.97
C GLY A 74 8.73 0.05 8.89
N ILE A 75 9.31 0.59 9.96
CA ILE A 75 9.84 1.96 9.91
C ILE A 75 11.01 2.01 8.94
N TRP A 76 11.91 1.03 9.02
CA TRP A 76 13.02 0.95 8.09
C TRP A 76 12.50 0.79 6.65
N LEU A 77 11.48 -0.04 6.49
CA LEU A 77 10.89 -0.25 5.16
C LEU A 77 10.29 1.03 4.60
N ILE A 78 9.57 1.78 5.40
CA ILE A 78 8.99 3.05 4.97
C ILE A 78 10.09 3.99 4.51
N ASP A 79 11.19 4.03 5.23
CA ASP A 79 12.32 4.86 4.87
C ASP A 79 12.89 4.44 3.51
N GLN A 80 13.03 3.14 3.28
CA GLN A 80 13.50 2.61 2.01
C GLN A 80 12.54 2.96 0.87
N LEU A 81 11.23 2.85 1.11
CA LEU A 81 10.24 3.18 0.11
C LEU A 81 10.29 4.66 -0.25
N ARG A 82 10.53 5.50 0.73
CA ARG A 82 10.64 6.95 0.48
C ARG A 82 11.82 7.28 -0.42
N HIS A 83 12.93 6.58 -0.24
CA HIS A 83 14.13 6.86 -1.01
C HIS A 83 14.10 6.23 -2.39
N HIS A 84 13.60 5.03 -2.50
CA HIS A 84 13.73 4.26 -3.75
C HIS A 84 12.44 4.18 -4.55
N PHE A 85 11.29 4.36 -3.92
CA PHE A 85 10.00 4.29 -4.59
C PHE A 85 9.13 5.46 -4.16
N PRO A 86 9.57 6.68 -4.51
CA PRO A 86 8.89 7.88 -3.98
C PRO A 86 7.45 8.05 -4.44
N GLU A 87 7.03 7.31 -5.43
CA GLU A 87 5.66 7.43 -5.91
C GLU A 87 4.71 6.44 -5.25
N THR A 88 5.22 5.57 -4.40
CA THR A 88 4.35 4.63 -3.68
C THR A 88 3.80 5.30 -2.43
N ALA A 89 2.48 5.30 -2.29
CA ALA A 89 1.84 5.81 -1.08
C ALA A 89 1.86 4.72 -0.02
N VAL A 90 2.06 5.11 1.22
CA VAL A 90 2.18 4.16 2.33
C VAL A 90 0.99 4.26 3.25
N VAL A 91 0.41 3.13 3.61
CA VAL A 91 -0.59 3.01 4.67
C VAL A 91 0.04 2.20 5.78
N ILE A 92 0.06 2.73 6.99
CA ILE A 92 0.56 2.00 8.14
C ILE A 92 -0.59 1.22 8.76
N ALA A 93 -0.40 -0.08 8.98
CA ALA A 93 -1.44 -0.93 9.56
C ALA A 93 -0.80 -1.75 10.67
N THR A 94 -0.93 -1.30 11.90
CA THR A 94 -0.18 -1.87 13.01
C THR A 94 -1.03 -1.95 14.29
N GLY A 95 -0.58 -2.79 15.21
CA GLY A 95 -1.20 -2.88 16.54
C GLY A 95 -0.71 -1.82 17.51
N LEU A 96 0.31 -1.03 17.13
CA LEU A 96 0.78 0.02 18.01
C LEU A 96 -0.22 1.17 18.03
N THR A 97 -0.53 1.66 19.23
CA THR A 97 -1.46 2.78 19.38
C THR A 97 -0.72 4.10 19.56
N ARG A 98 0.59 4.05 19.71
CA ARG A 98 1.41 5.26 19.82
C ARG A 98 2.55 5.17 18.87
N MET A 99 2.78 6.22 18.11
CA MET A 99 3.86 6.29 17.17
C MET A 99 4.51 7.65 17.25
N ASP A 100 5.79 7.68 16.89
CA ASP A 100 6.49 8.95 16.79
C ASP A 100 5.80 9.80 15.71
N PRO A 101 5.45 11.03 16.01
CA PRO A 101 4.78 11.89 15.03
C PRO A 101 5.57 12.05 13.73
N SER A 102 6.89 11.92 13.75
CA SER A 102 7.68 12.04 12.54
C SER A 102 7.33 10.93 11.54
N VAL A 103 6.81 9.81 12.02
CA VAL A 103 6.39 8.72 11.16
C VAL A 103 4.98 8.95 10.64
N THR A 104 4.05 9.23 11.56
CA THR A 104 2.64 9.36 11.19
C THR A 104 2.35 10.62 10.39
N LEU A 105 3.16 11.66 10.56
CA LEU A 105 2.97 12.91 9.83
C LEU A 105 3.84 13.00 8.59
N SER A 106 4.53 11.92 8.24
CA SER A 106 5.33 11.90 7.03
C SER A 106 4.42 12.11 5.82
N PRO A 107 4.82 12.93 4.85
CA PRO A 107 3.99 13.13 3.66
C PRO A 107 3.80 11.87 2.84
N ARG A 108 4.58 10.82 3.10
CA ARG A 108 4.41 9.57 2.39
C ARG A 108 3.42 8.65 3.04
N VAL A 109 3.02 8.94 4.27
CA VAL A 109 2.04 8.14 4.96
C VAL A 109 0.67 8.72 4.65
N ALA A 110 -0.09 7.99 3.84
CA ALA A 110 -1.40 8.47 3.38
C ALA A 110 -2.51 8.13 4.36
N ALA A 111 -2.32 7.09 5.16
CA ALA A 111 -3.33 6.69 6.14
C ALA A 111 -2.69 5.82 7.21
N TYR A 112 -3.35 5.70 8.35
CA TYR A 112 -2.86 4.96 9.49
C TYR A 112 -4.00 4.13 10.07
N LEU A 113 -3.81 2.83 10.13
CA LEU A 113 -4.79 1.90 10.65
C LEU A 113 -4.27 1.22 11.90
N VAL A 114 -5.10 1.13 12.91
CA VAL A 114 -4.75 0.44 14.16
C VAL A 114 -5.51 -0.88 14.22
N LYS A 115 -4.81 -1.96 14.47
CA LYS A 115 -5.42 -3.28 14.62
C LYS A 115 -6.19 -3.35 15.94
N PRO A 116 -7.34 -3.96 15.97
CA PRO A 116 -8.02 -4.58 14.84
C PRO A 116 -8.77 -3.55 14.00
N PHE A 117 -8.78 -3.78 12.70
CA PHE A 117 -9.51 -2.91 11.78
C PHE A 117 -10.49 -3.75 10.98
N ASP A 118 -11.48 -3.10 10.38
CA ASP A 118 -12.50 -3.81 9.59
C ASP A 118 -12.36 -3.47 8.12
N PHE A 119 -13.25 -4.05 7.31
CA PHE A 119 -13.21 -3.86 5.87
C PHE A 119 -13.36 -2.39 5.49
N GLU A 120 -14.22 -1.66 6.20
CA GLU A 120 -14.43 -0.25 5.86
C GLU A 120 -13.22 0.60 6.18
N ASP A 121 -12.50 0.28 7.24
CA ASP A 121 -11.26 0.97 7.56
C ASP A 121 -10.26 0.81 6.42
N VAL A 122 -10.15 -0.40 5.88
CA VAL A 122 -9.22 -0.69 4.80
C VAL A 122 -9.66 0.03 3.52
N SER A 123 -10.94 0.00 3.22
CA SER A 123 -11.48 0.68 2.04
C SER A 123 -11.21 2.19 2.11
N SER A 124 -11.43 2.79 3.26
CA SER A 124 -11.17 4.21 3.45
C SER A 124 -9.69 4.55 3.31
N ALA A 125 -8.83 3.69 3.86
CA ALA A 125 -7.39 3.92 3.77
C ALA A 125 -6.92 3.84 2.32
N LEU A 126 -7.45 2.90 1.54
CA LEU A 126 -7.14 2.81 0.12
C LEU A 126 -7.59 4.07 -0.61
N GLY A 127 -8.80 4.55 -0.30
CA GLY A 127 -9.30 5.77 -0.91
C GLY A 127 -8.37 6.94 -0.64
N SER A 128 -7.93 7.10 0.61
CA SER A 128 -7.01 8.16 0.98
C SER A 128 -5.69 8.04 0.23
N ALA A 129 -5.18 6.82 0.10
CA ALA A 129 -3.89 6.60 -0.57
C ALA A 129 -3.98 6.94 -2.06
N PHE A 130 -5.03 6.51 -2.74
CA PHE A 130 -5.17 6.80 -4.17
C PHE A 130 -5.53 8.26 -4.42
N ASP A 131 -6.24 8.91 -3.49
CA ASP A 131 -6.47 10.34 -3.59
C ASP A 131 -5.15 11.10 -3.50
N ALA A 132 -4.26 10.69 -2.61
CA ALA A 132 -2.96 11.32 -2.47
C ALA A 132 -2.15 11.18 -3.76
N LEU A 133 -2.21 10.00 -4.39
CA LEU A 133 -1.52 9.78 -5.65
C LEU A 133 -2.12 10.64 -6.77
N ALA A 134 -3.44 10.77 -6.81
CA ALA A 134 -4.09 11.59 -7.82
C ALA A 134 -3.68 13.05 -7.72
N VAL A 135 -3.61 13.57 -6.50
CA VAL A 135 -3.17 14.95 -6.30
C VAL A 135 -1.74 15.12 -6.76
N ARG A 136 -0.88 14.16 -6.46
CA ARG A 136 0.51 14.24 -6.86
C ARG A 136 0.66 14.25 -8.37
N TYR A 137 -0.14 13.48 -9.08
CA TYR A 137 -0.05 13.41 -10.54
C TYR A 137 -0.70 14.57 -11.24
N ARG A 138 -1.44 15.39 -10.54
CA ARG A 138 -2.02 16.57 -11.15
C ARG A 138 -1.01 17.68 -11.30
N HIS A 139 0.09 17.57 -10.64
CA HIS A 139 1.12 18.55 -10.73
C HIS A 139 2.27 18.00 -11.56
#